data_bb2267ca99062e15fb624adb06e1a6cd
#
_entry.id   bb2267ca99062e15fb624adb06e1a6cd
#
_cell.length_a   1.000
_cell.length_b   1.000
_cell.length_c   1.000
_cell.angle_alpha   90.00
_cell.angle_beta   90.00
_cell.angle_gamma   90.00
#
_symmetry.space_group_name_H-M   'P 1'
#
loop_
_entity.id
_entity.type
_entity.pdbx_description
1 polymer ?
#
loop_
_entity_poly.entity_id
_entity_poly.type
_entity_poly.pdbx_seq_one_letter_code
_entity_poly.pdbx_strand_id
1 'polypeptide(L)'
;MSGLEVNKIIASIIVAILVVVIIGYAADIVMKLGADEKKEVAYKIELPESNSSESATTAQIETAIEPISALLMNASIEKGEKIYKKCGSCHNYEKGSGNKVGPNLWNIVNRSKASMDGFAYSDALAKSEGIWSYEELAAFVYKPKEYIIGTKMNFAGLKKVEDRANLVLFLRDQSDNPAPLP
;
A
#
# COMPACT_ATOMS: atom_id res chain seq x y z
N MET A 1 -26.60 0.45 49.62
CA MET A 1 -25.30 1.12 49.50
C MET A 1 -25.51 2.61 49.66
N SER A 2 -24.78 3.28 50.54
CA SER A 2 -24.92 4.72 50.73
C SER A 2 -24.28 5.41 49.51
N GLY A 3 -24.78 6.62 49.15
CA GLY A 3 -24.25 7.36 47.99
C GLY A 3 -22.76 7.64 48.06
N LEU A 4 -22.19 7.69 49.26
CA LEU A 4 -20.74 7.80 49.52
C LEU A 4 -19.93 6.54 49.09
N GLU A 5 -20.47 5.35 49.23
CA GLU A 5 -19.83 4.11 48.80
C GLU A 5 -19.80 4.00 47.26
N VAL A 6 -20.89 4.34 46.61
CA VAL A 6 -20.95 4.38 45.12
C VAL A 6 -19.96 5.39 44.54
N ASN A 7 -19.85 6.56 45.17
CA ASN A 7 -18.93 7.61 44.71
C ASN A 7 -17.45 7.18 44.86
N LYS A 8 -17.08 6.43 45.92
CA LYS A 8 -15.75 5.87 46.12
C LYS A 8 -15.41 4.84 45.04
N ILE A 9 -16.37 3.97 44.69
CA ILE A 9 -16.18 2.96 43.65
C ILE A 9 -15.98 3.63 42.29
N ILE A 10 -16.80 4.62 41.93
CA ILE A 10 -16.66 5.37 40.66
C ILE A 10 -15.30 6.08 40.61
N ALA A 11 -14.90 6.76 41.71
CA ALA A 11 -13.62 7.44 41.76
C ALA A 11 -12.45 6.47 41.58
N SER A 12 -12.47 5.29 42.22
CA SER A 12 -11.42 4.29 42.06
C SER A 12 -11.31 3.74 40.65
N ILE A 13 -12.44 3.55 39.96
CA ILE A 13 -12.44 3.12 38.53
C ILE A 13 -11.84 4.18 37.65
N ILE A 14 -12.21 5.45 37.84
CA ILE A 14 -11.67 6.58 37.04
C ILE A 14 -10.15 6.67 37.26
N VAL A 15 -9.66 6.57 38.50
CA VAL A 15 -8.23 6.60 38.78
C VAL A 15 -7.50 5.43 38.12
N ALA A 16 -8.06 4.22 38.18
CA ALA A 16 -7.47 3.06 37.52
C ALA A 16 -7.34 3.25 35.98
N ILE A 17 -8.38 3.79 35.34
CA ILE A 17 -8.36 4.09 33.90
C ILE A 17 -7.27 5.14 33.59
N LEU A 18 -7.20 6.22 34.39
CA LEU A 18 -6.18 7.26 34.19
C LEU A 18 -4.76 6.71 34.32
N VAL A 19 -4.50 5.84 35.27
CA VAL A 19 -3.18 5.21 35.44
C VAL A 19 -2.81 4.37 34.21
N VAL A 20 -3.74 3.56 33.70
CA VAL A 20 -3.49 2.75 32.48
C VAL A 20 -3.20 3.64 31.26
N VAL A 21 -3.94 4.73 31.09
CA VAL A 21 -3.72 5.68 30.00
C VAL A 21 -2.35 6.35 30.12
N ILE A 22 -1.96 6.80 31.33
CA ILE A 22 -0.65 7.44 31.56
C ILE A 22 0.50 6.45 31.26
N ILE A 23 0.38 5.20 31.71
CA ILE A 23 1.38 4.16 31.42
C ILE A 23 1.49 3.92 29.91
N GLY A 24 0.35 3.87 29.20
CA GLY A 24 0.32 3.72 27.74
C GLY A 24 1.05 4.87 27.01
N TYR A 25 0.79 6.11 27.42
CA TYR A 25 1.50 7.28 26.86
C TYR A 25 2.99 7.27 27.20
N ALA A 26 3.36 6.92 28.41
CA ALA A 26 4.77 6.84 28.81
C ALA A 26 5.51 5.76 28.01
N ALA A 27 4.90 4.60 27.80
CA ALA A 27 5.47 3.54 26.99
C ALA A 27 5.66 3.97 25.53
N ASP A 28 4.68 4.67 24.95
CA ASP A 28 4.76 5.18 23.56
C ASP A 28 5.89 6.23 23.40
N ILE A 29 6.07 7.10 24.38
CA ILE A 29 7.17 8.08 24.40
C ILE A 29 8.53 7.37 24.49
N VAL A 30 8.68 6.38 25.39
CA VAL A 30 9.94 5.63 25.55
C VAL A 30 10.28 4.85 24.28
N MET A 31 9.28 4.22 23.65
CA MET A 31 9.45 3.51 22.39
C MET A 31 9.87 4.45 21.23
N LYS A 32 9.33 5.67 21.19
CA LYS A 32 9.71 6.68 20.17
C LYS A 32 11.11 7.24 20.42
N LEU A 33 11.52 7.45 21.66
CA LEU A 33 12.88 7.90 22.01
C LEU A 33 13.93 6.81 21.73
N GLY A 34 13.58 5.52 21.82
CA GLY A 34 14.48 4.42 21.50
C GLY A 34 14.57 4.07 20.01
N ALA A 35 13.71 4.65 19.15
CA ALA A 35 13.68 4.37 17.73
C ALA A 35 14.60 5.27 16.87
N ASP A 36 15.27 6.27 17.48
CA ASP A 36 16.18 7.21 16.79
C ASP A 36 17.65 6.73 16.71
N GLU A 37 17.93 5.46 16.90
CA GLU A 37 19.22 4.92 16.47
C GLU A 37 19.21 4.71 14.95
N LYS A 38 19.74 5.71 14.26
CA LYS A 38 20.13 5.66 12.85
C LYS A 38 20.99 4.43 12.60
N LYS A 39 20.44 3.42 11.95
CA LYS A 39 21.27 2.43 11.26
C LYS A 39 21.95 3.14 10.10
N GLU A 40 23.22 3.50 10.26
CA GLU A 40 24.11 3.87 9.15
C GLU A 40 24.15 2.70 8.17
N VAL A 41 23.56 2.89 7.01
CA VAL A 41 23.73 1.98 5.87
C VAL A 41 25.08 2.28 5.25
N ALA A 42 26.07 1.43 5.54
CA ALA A 42 27.41 1.50 4.99
C ALA A 42 27.42 1.01 3.53
N TYR A 43 26.85 1.81 2.62
CA TYR A 43 27.16 1.68 1.19
C TYR A 43 26.92 3.03 0.48
N LYS A 44 28.00 3.76 0.20
CA LYS A 44 28.00 4.94 -0.69
C LYS A 44 28.27 4.45 -2.11
N ILE A 45 27.30 4.59 -3.01
CA ILE A 45 27.54 4.54 -4.45
C ILE A 45 27.65 5.99 -4.92
N GLU A 46 28.85 6.37 -5.40
CA GLU A 46 29.05 7.62 -6.10
C GLU A 46 28.54 7.48 -7.54
N LEU A 47 27.51 8.24 -7.90
CA LEU A 47 27.07 8.40 -9.29
C LEU A 47 27.54 9.77 -9.81
N PRO A 48 27.97 9.87 -11.07
CA PRO A 48 28.35 11.14 -11.68
C PRO A 48 27.13 12.01 -11.95
N GLU A 49 27.27 13.29 -11.68
CA GLU A 49 26.26 14.34 -11.86
C GLU A 49 25.88 14.49 -13.34
N SER A 50 24.59 14.43 -13.63
CA SER A 50 24.01 15.00 -14.84
C SER A 50 22.72 15.73 -14.48
N ASN A 51 22.75 17.03 -14.71
CA ASN A 51 21.65 17.96 -14.47
C ASN A 51 20.45 17.68 -15.37
N SER A 52 19.25 17.51 -14.78
CA SER A 52 18.05 18.17 -15.31
C SER A 52 16.90 18.10 -14.29
N SER A 53 16.24 19.22 -14.15
CA SER A 53 15.24 19.60 -13.16
C SER A 53 13.87 18.98 -13.42
N GLU A 54 13.09 18.90 -12.34
CA GLU A 54 11.64 18.61 -12.29
C GLU A 54 11.16 17.17 -12.47
N SER A 55 11.19 16.42 -11.38
CA SER A 55 10.12 15.49 -10.95
C SER A 55 10.44 14.89 -9.56
N ALA A 56 10.51 15.71 -8.51
CA ALA A 56 11.15 15.31 -7.24
C ALA A 56 10.28 14.51 -6.25
N THR A 57 8.98 14.30 -6.51
CA THR A 57 8.08 13.71 -5.49
C THR A 57 7.84 12.21 -5.70
N THR A 58 7.89 11.72 -6.92
CA THR A 58 7.64 10.28 -7.22
C THR A 58 8.91 9.44 -7.06
N ALA A 59 10.09 10.00 -7.34
CA ALA A 59 11.36 9.29 -7.31
C ALA A 59 11.84 8.88 -5.90
N GLN A 60 11.41 9.58 -4.84
CA GLN A 60 11.84 9.28 -3.47
C GLN A 60 11.12 8.07 -2.84
N ILE A 61 9.96 7.68 -3.37
CA ILE A 61 9.22 6.50 -2.88
C ILE A 61 9.70 5.23 -3.59
N GLU A 62 10.15 5.33 -4.85
CA GLU A 62 10.67 4.18 -5.61
C GLU A 62 11.94 3.56 -5.01
N THR A 63 12.82 4.37 -4.39
CA THR A 63 14.06 3.87 -3.78
C THR A 63 13.84 3.10 -2.47
N ALA A 64 12.64 3.20 -1.85
CA ALA A 64 12.32 2.53 -0.59
C ALA A 64 11.52 1.23 -0.76
N ILE A 65 11.04 0.92 -1.98
CA ILE A 65 10.19 -0.25 -2.25
C ILE A 65 11.01 -1.26 -3.05
N GLU A 66 11.16 -2.45 -2.48
CA GLU A 66 11.88 -3.54 -3.14
C GLU A 66 11.21 -3.91 -4.47
N PRO A 67 11.93 -3.85 -5.61
CA PRO A 67 11.39 -4.11 -6.95
C PRO A 67 10.98 -5.57 -7.11
N ILE A 68 9.95 -5.81 -7.92
CA ILE A 68 9.42 -7.16 -8.15
C ILE A 68 9.91 -7.82 -9.44
N SER A 69 10.54 -7.08 -10.35
CA SER A 69 10.93 -7.57 -11.69
C SER A 69 11.74 -8.87 -11.63
N ALA A 70 12.74 -8.95 -10.75
CA ALA A 70 13.55 -10.16 -10.58
C ALA A 70 12.77 -11.34 -10.00
N LEU A 71 11.67 -11.09 -9.31
CA LEU A 71 10.85 -12.13 -8.65
C LEU A 71 9.75 -12.66 -9.56
N LEU A 72 9.37 -11.93 -10.62
CA LEU A 72 8.27 -12.31 -11.51
C LEU A 72 8.52 -13.65 -12.20
N MET A 73 9.78 -13.97 -12.53
CA MET A 73 10.14 -15.26 -13.15
C MET A 73 9.90 -16.46 -12.22
N ASN A 74 9.92 -16.25 -10.91
CA ASN A 74 9.73 -17.28 -9.89
C ASN A 74 8.37 -17.12 -9.16
N ALA A 75 7.54 -16.18 -9.58
CA ALA A 75 6.22 -15.95 -8.99
C ALA A 75 5.22 -17.04 -9.43
N SER A 76 4.15 -17.22 -8.65
CA SER A 76 3.11 -18.21 -8.91
C SER A 76 1.75 -17.54 -9.10
N ILE A 77 1.08 -17.86 -10.23
CA ILE A 77 -0.27 -17.41 -10.55
C ILE A 77 -1.26 -17.90 -9.48
N GLU A 78 -1.14 -19.17 -9.03
CA GLU A 78 -2.07 -19.72 -8.03
C GLU A 78 -1.92 -19.03 -6.65
N LYS A 79 -0.68 -18.65 -6.29
CA LYS A 79 -0.48 -17.84 -5.08
C LYS A 79 -1.05 -16.44 -5.27
N GLY A 80 -0.88 -15.86 -6.45
CA GLY A 80 -1.44 -14.57 -6.82
C GLY A 80 -2.97 -14.56 -6.73
N GLU A 81 -3.64 -15.58 -7.23
CA GLU A 81 -5.09 -15.76 -7.13
C GLU A 81 -5.56 -15.83 -5.66
N LYS A 82 -4.83 -16.56 -4.81
CA LYS A 82 -5.13 -16.61 -3.37
C LYS A 82 -4.98 -15.24 -2.71
N ILE A 83 -3.97 -14.47 -3.11
CA ILE A 83 -3.75 -13.11 -2.60
C ILE A 83 -4.83 -12.16 -3.12
N TYR A 84 -5.27 -12.32 -4.39
CA TYR A 84 -6.34 -11.53 -4.99
C TYR A 84 -7.65 -11.58 -4.20
N LYS A 85 -7.92 -12.62 -3.43
CA LYS A 85 -9.11 -12.68 -2.53
C LYS A 85 -9.21 -11.47 -1.60
N LYS A 86 -8.09 -10.82 -1.26
CA LYS A 86 -8.06 -9.57 -0.50
C LYS A 86 -8.54 -8.35 -1.32
N CYS A 87 -8.54 -8.45 -2.63
CA CYS A 87 -8.94 -7.40 -3.58
C CYS A 87 -10.38 -7.62 -4.09
N GLY A 88 -10.83 -8.88 -4.13
CA GLY A 88 -12.07 -9.31 -4.78
C GLY A 88 -13.36 -8.75 -4.18
N SER A 89 -13.33 -8.26 -2.92
CA SER A 89 -14.47 -7.55 -2.33
C SER A 89 -14.74 -6.21 -3.02
N CYS A 90 -13.68 -5.55 -3.55
CA CYS A 90 -13.75 -4.24 -4.16
C CYS A 90 -13.52 -4.23 -5.68
N HIS A 91 -12.90 -5.25 -6.25
CA HIS A 91 -12.55 -5.34 -7.66
C HIS A 91 -13.05 -6.62 -8.31
N ASN A 92 -13.43 -6.54 -9.58
CA ASN A 92 -13.51 -7.68 -10.49
C ASN A 92 -12.22 -7.75 -11.34
N TYR A 93 -11.92 -8.92 -11.91
CA TYR A 93 -10.82 -9.11 -12.85
C TYR A 93 -11.25 -9.82 -14.14
N GLU A 94 -12.46 -10.32 -14.22
CA GLU A 94 -12.95 -11.01 -15.41
C GLU A 94 -13.26 -10.03 -16.52
N LYS A 95 -13.01 -10.46 -17.76
CA LYS A 95 -13.32 -9.68 -18.96
C LYS A 95 -14.81 -9.37 -19.04
N GLY A 96 -15.13 -8.08 -19.26
CA GLY A 96 -16.51 -7.63 -19.38
C GLY A 96 -17.30 -7.55 -18.07
N SER A 97 -16.72 -7.95 -16.93
CA SER A 97 -17.34 -7.70 -15.64
C SER A 97 -17.35 -6.20 -15.32
N GLY A 98 -18.41 -5.76 -14.66
CA GLY A 98 -18.57 -4.36 -14.26
C GLY A 98 -17.57 -3.92 -13.18
N ASN A 99 -17.52 -2.61 -12.96
CA ASN A 99 -16.84 -2.01 -11.82
C ASN A 99 -17.61 -2.35 -10.52
N LYS A 100 -16.89 -2.41 -9.40
CA LYS A 100 -17.43 -2.51 -8.04
C LYS A 100 -17.15 -1.21 -7.28
N VAL A 101 -16.78 -1.32 -6.02
CA VAL A 101 -16.24 -0.19 -5.23
C VAL A 101 -14.96 0.36 -5.86
N GLY A 102 -14.17 -0.51 -6.47
CA GLY A 102 -13.00 -0.20 -7.29
C GLY A 102 -13.23 -0.54 -8.77
N PRO A 103 -12.35 -0.09 -9.67
CA PRO A 103 -12.45 -0.40 -11.09
C PRO A 103 -12.18 -1.88 -11.37
N ASN A 104 -12.68 -2.38 -12.50
CA ASN A 104 -12.31 -3.69 -13.01
C ASN A 104 -10.82 -3.75 -13.34
N LEU A 105 -10.14 -4.84 -12.97
CA LEU A 105 -8.70 -5.05 -13.14
C LEU A 105 -8.33 -5.88 -14.39
N TRP A 106 -9.29 -6.24 -15.24
CA TRP A 106 -8.98 -6.89 -16.51
C TRP A 106 -8.00 -6.04 -17.32
N ASN A 107 -6.94 -6.66 -17.82
CA ASN A 107 -5.89 -6.00 -18.61
C ASN A 107 -5.26 -4.77 -17.91
N ILE A 108 -5.03 -4.88 -16.58
CA ILE A 108 -4.51 -3.75 -15.79
C ILE A 108 -3.03 -3.47 -16.06
N VAL A 109 -2.21 -4.51 -16.34
CA VAL A 109 -0.78 -4.34 -16.59
C VAL A 109 -0.57 -3.55 -17.88
N ASN A 110 0.23 -2.50 -17.80
CA ASN A 110 0.48 -1.51 -18.88
C ASN A 110 -0.75 -0.68 -19.31
N ARG A 111 -1.88 -0.79 -18.59
CA ARG A 111 -3.03 0.10 -18.82
C ARG A 111 -2.73 1.49 -18.26
N SER A 112 -3.17 2.54 -18.98
CA SER A 112 -3.07 3.92 -18.49
C SER A 112 -3.78 4.08 -17.14
N LYS A 113 -3.20 4.88 -16.25
CA LYS A 113 -3.82 5.19 -14.96
C LYS A 113 -5.17 5.87 -15.19
N ALA A 114 -6.13 5.64 -14.30
CA ALA A 114 -7.48 6.20 -14.33
C ALA A 114 -8.26 6.01 -15.66
N SER A 115 -7.96 4.99 -16.46
CA SER A 115 -8.55 4.80 -17.79
C SER A 115 -9.69 3.78 -17.88
N MET A 116 -10.15 3.21 -16.75
CA MET A 116 -11.29 2.29 -16.80
C MET A 116 -12.59 3.05 -17.00
N ASP A 117 -13.30 2.71 -18.08
CA ASP A 117 -14.56 3.33 -18.44
C ASP A 117 -15.63 3.18 -17.35
N GLY A 118 -16.41 4.23 -17.16
CA GLY A 118 -17.54 4.25 -16.23
C GLY A 118 -17.14 4.18 -14.74
N PHE A 119 -15.86 4.35 -14.39
CA PHE A 119 -15.42 4.39 -12.99
C PHE A 119 -15.04 5.81 -12.55
N ALA A 120 -15.62 6.26 -11.43
CA ALA A 120 -15.34 7.58 -10.85
C ALA A 120 -14.09 7.54 -9.95
N TYR A 121 -12.92 7.79 -10.52
CA TYR A 121 -11.65 7.87 -9.81
C TYR A 121 -11.60 9.01 -8.77
N SER A 122 -10.63 8.97 -7.86
CA SER A 122 -10.26 10.15 -7.06
C SER A 122 -9.56 11.18 -7.95
N ASP A 123 -9.66 12.46 -7.59
CA ASP A 123 -8.96 13.54 -8.30
C ASP A 123 -7.46 13.30 -8.35
N ALA A 124 -6.89 12.75 -7.27
CA ALA A 124 -5.48 12.39 -7.20
C ALA A 124 -5.10 11.34 -8.24
N LEU A 125 -5.90 10.27 -8.38
CA LEU A 125 -5.62 9.23 -9.36
C LEU A 125 -5.94 9.68 -10.79
N ALA A 126 -7.00 10.47 -10.98
CA ALA A 126 -7.37 11.01 -12.29
C ALA A 126 -6.30 11.97 -12.86
N LYS A 127 -5.55 12.66 -11.99
CA LYS A 127 -4.41 13.52 -12.34
C LYS A 127 -3.08 12.76 -12.44
N SER A 128 -3.03 11.50 -12.03
CA SER A 128 -1.82 10.69 -12.14
C SER A 128 -1.60 10.27 -13.59
N GLU A 129 -0.46 10.63 -14.12
CA GLU A 129 -0.04 10.26 -15.48
C GLU A 129 0.68 8.90 -15.50
N GLY A 130 0.88 8.35 -16.70
CA GLY A 130 1.60 7.12 -16.94
C GLY A 130 0.72 5.87 -16.96
N ILE A 131 1.37 4.72 -16.90
CA ILE A 131 0.76 3.40 -17.01
C ILE A 131 0.93 2.61 -15.72
N TRP A 132 0.14 1.58 -15.54
CA TRP A 132 0.32 0.59 -14.49
C TRP A 132 1.38 -0.45 -14.88
N SER A 133 2.66 -0.08 -14.87
CA SER A 133 3.75 -1.04 -15.05
C SER A 133 3.78 -2.06 -13.90
N TYR A 134 4.63 -3.08 -14.02
CA TYR A 134 4.84 -4.07 -12.96
C TYR A 134 5.23 -3.42 -11.63
N GLU A 135 6.19 -2.51 -11.69
CA GLU A 135 6.70 -1.82 -10.49
C GLU A 135 5.71 -0.80 -9.94
N GLU A 136 5.01 -0.06 -10.82
CA GLU A 136 3.95 0.87 -10.42
C GLU A 136 2.81 0.17 -9.67
N LEU A 137 2.36 -0.99 -10.18
CA LEU A 137 1.36 -1.81 -9.49
C LEU A 137 1.88 -2.32 -8.13
N ALA A 138 3.13 -2.82 -8.09
CA ALA A 138 3.74 -3.29 -6.86
C ALA A 138 3.88 -2.18 -5.82
N ALA A 139 4.32 -1.00 -6.25
CA ALA A 139 4.46 0.17 -5.39
C ALA A 139 3.09 0.65 -4.86
N PHE A 140 2.09 0.75 -5.73
CA PHE A 140 0.75 1.15 -5.34
C PHE A 140 0.11 0.17 -4.34
N VAL A 141 0.19 -1.15 -4.60
CA VAL A 141 -0.40 -2.14 -3.69
C VAL A 141 0.40 -2.34 -2.40
N TYR A 142 1.65 -1.86 -2.33
CA TYR A 142 2.44 -1.86 -1.09
C TYR A 142 1.81 -0.97 -0.02
N LYS A 143 1.48 0.30 -0.39
CA LYS A 143 0.83 1.30 0.47
C LYS A 143 0.07 2.32 -0.38
N PRO A 144 -1.17 2.04 -0.80
CA PRO A 144 -1.89 2.88 -1.75
C PRO A 144 -2.01 4.34 -1.34
N LYS A 145 -2.29 4.62 -0.06
CA LYS A 145 -2.49 5.99 0.46
C LYS A 145 -1.20 6.80 0.56
N GLU A 146 -0.05 6.13 0.72
CA GLU A 146 1.25 6.79 0.73
C GLU A 146 1.76 7.01 -0.70
N TYR A 147 1.48 6.07 -1.60
CA TYR A 147 1.92 6.13 -3.00
C TYR A 147 1.12 7.17 -3.81
N ILE A 148 -0.21 7.19 -3.68
CA ILE A 148 -1.07 8.22 -4.27
C ILE A 148 -1.87 8.89 -3.17
N ILE A 149 -1.36 10.00 -2.65
CA ILE A 149 -2.02 10.79 -1.61
C ILE A 149 -3.36 11.31 -2.14
N GLY A 150 -4.45 11.00 -1.44
CA GLY A 150 -5.80 11.34 -1.88
C GLY A 150 -6.52 10.24 -2.69
N THR A 151 -5.92 9.07 -2.86
CA THR A 151 -6.62 7.91 -3.44
C THR A 151 -7.82 7.50 -2.60
N LYS A 152 -8.92 7.10 -3.25
CA LYS A 152 -10.10 6.50 -2.58
C LYS A 152 -9.85 5.06 -2.14
N MET A 153 -8.79 4.39 -2.60
CA MET A 153 -8.50 3.00 -2.26
C MET A 153 -8.09 2.87 -0.79
N ASN A 154 -8.96 2.23 -0.01
CA ASN A 154 -8.72 2.00 1.42
C ASN A 154 -8.23 0.58 1.66
N PHE A 155 -6.98 0.34 1.32
CA PHE A 155 -6.31 -0.96 1.48
C PHE A 155 -5.06 -0.81 2.35
N ALA A 156 -4.85 -1.76 3.29
CA ALA A 156 -3.72 -1.72 4.24
C ALA A 156 -2.36 -1.99 3.57
N GLY A 157 -2.39 -2.55 2.36
CA GLY A 157 -1.21 -2.84 1.57
C GLY A 157 -0.66 -4.26 1.73
N LEU A 158 0.14 -4.68 0.73
CA LEU A 158 0.90 -5.94 0.71
C LEU A 158 2.38 -5.65 1.01
N LYS A 159 2.81 -5.98 2.24
CA LYS A 159 4.18 -5.66 2.70
C LYS A 159 5.24 -6.56 2.10
N LYS A 160 4.92 -7.87 1.90
CA LYS A 160 5.87 -8.85 1.37
C LYS A 160 6.05 -8.65 -0.13
N VAL A 161 7.28 -8.58 -0.59
CA VAL A 161 7.62 -8.39 -2.00
C VAL A 161 7.15 -9.57 -2.85
N GLU A 162 7.28 -10.80 -2.34
CA GLU A 162 6.83 -12.02 -3.02
C GLU A 162 5.31 -12.04 -3.22
N ASP A 163 4.53 -11.53 -2.23
CA ASP A 163 3.08 -11.43 -2.36
C ASP A 163 2.70 -10.42 -3.46
N ARG A 164 3.46 -9.30 -3.57
CA ARG A 164 3.24 -8.33 -4.65
C ARG A 164 3.58 -8.92 -6.01
N ALA A 165 4.72 -9.61 -6.14
CA ALA A 165 5.12 -10.27 -7.38
C ALA A 165 4.08 -11.33 -7.81
N ASN A 166 3.63 -12.19 -6.90
CA ASN A 166 2.59 -13.19 -7.19
C ASN A 166 1.27 -12.54 -7.63
N LEU A 167 0.81 -11.49 -6.92
CA LEU A 167 -0.41 -10.77 -7.29
C LEU A 167 -0.30 -10.13 -8.67
N VAL A 168 0.80 -9.45 -8.94
CA VAL A 168 0.99 -8.73 -10.21
C VAL A 168 1.12 -9.72 -11.38
N LEU A 169 1.77 -10.87 -11.16
CA LEU A 169 1.81 -11.94 -12.15
C LEU A 169 0.41 -12.50 -12.44
N PHE A 170 -0.40 -12.74 -11.42
CA PHE A 170 -1.80 -13.17 -11.59
C PHE A 170 -2.59 -12.13 -12.38
N LEU A 171 -2.48 -10.84 -12.05
CA LEU A 171 -3.18 -9.77 -12.75
C LEU A 171 -2.71 -9.61 -14.21
N ARG A 172 -1.43 -9.87 -14.49
CA ARG A 172 -0.90 -9.92 -15.87
C ARG A 172 -1.61 -10.98 -16.70
N ASP A 173 -1.86 -12.14 -16.11
CA ASP A 173 -2.53 -13.26 -16.79
C ASP A 173 -4.01 -12.97 -17.11
N GLN A 174 -4.61 -11.98 -16.44
CA GLN A 174 -5.98 -11.52 -16.69
C GLN A 174 -6.01 -10.54 -17.89
N SER A 175 -5.66 -11.03 -19.08
CA SER A 175 -5.59 -10.25 -20.32
C SER A 175 -5.71 -11.16 -21.53
N ASP A 176 -6.27 -10.65 -22.63
CA ASP A 176 -6.23 -11.36 -23.93
C ASP A 176 -4.80 -11.42 -24.51
N ASN A 177 -3.96 -10.48 -24.15
CA ASN A 177 -2.57 -10.38 -24.61
C ASN A 177 -1.67 -9.97 -23.44
N PRO A 178 -1.27 -10.93 -22.57
CA PRO A 178 -0.47 -10.62 -21.41
C PRO A 178 0.86 -9.93 -21.78
N ALA A 179 1.17 -8.83 -21.10
CA ALA A 179 2.39 -8.07 -21.33
C ALA A 179 3.64 -8.97 -21.18
N PRO A 180 4.72 -8.80 -21.96
CA PRO A 180 5.95 -9.55 -21.77
C PRO A 180 6.50 -9.32 -20.35
N LEU A 181 7.12 -10.34 -19.78
CA LEU A 181 7.84 -10.20 -18.51
C LEU A 181 9.07 -9.31 -18.70
N PRO A 182 9.42 -8.49 -17.70
CA PRO A 182 10.58 -7.60 -17.76
C PRO A 182 11.90 -8.36 -17.76
#